data_c641047d068bb8f9826cd63a423d51b8
#
_entry.id   c641047d068bb8f9826cd63a423d51b8
#
_cell.length_a   1.000
_cell.length_b   1.000
_cell.length_c   1.000
_cell.angle_alpha   90.00
_cell.angle_beta   90.00
_cell.angle_gamma   90.00
#
_symmetry.space_group_name_H-M   'P 1'
#
loop_
_entity.id
_entity.type
_entity.pdbx_description
1 polymer ?
#
loop_
_entity_poly.entity_id
_entity_poly.type
_entity_poly.pdbx_seq_one_letter_code
_entity_poly.pdbx_strand_id
1 'polypeptide(L)'
;MAIKPNYQKDGDNVVAVQTSKDPVEQQILAAGNLSEAQVEAIRGFQRRKGLTFGEAAIALGLVRRDSLFLALSKRYNYPVLNFGVDEGRFSRELVVGYQPFSTAAEAFRSIRSALATGPLSQGKNAFAVIGPHRKVGVTYFAANLALSFAQMAVPTLLVDANLRKPRLAALFGVDPKAEGLVEALTHGDAELPPVTIDIVPGLSLLVAGATAPHPQELLSSKEFLTLSQNAQRNYGVVIYDTPAALESADAYVVSSRVGAAILAARRHRTRARDISKISRALEGFQCDIAGTILSRF
;
A
#
# COMPACT_ATOMS: atom_id res chain seq x y z
N MET A 1 41.78 2.86 27.66
CA MET A 1 41.03 2.03 28.64
C MET A 1 40.27 0.96 27.83
N ALA A 2 40.81 -0.26 27.84
CA ALA A 2 40.29 -1.35 26.98
C ALA A 2 39.22 -2.14 27.75
N ILE A 3 38.04 -2.27 27.19
CA ILE A 3 36.94 -3.07 27.74
C ILE A 3 37.20 -4.52 27.31
N LYS A 4 37.43 -5.41 28.27
CA LYS A 4 37.55 -6.85 28.05
C LYS A 4 36.15 -7.46 27.83
N PRO A 5 35.98 -8.39 26.89
CA PRO A 5 34.74 -9.13 26.75
C PRO A 5 34.60 -10.19 27.87
N ASN A 6 33.39 -10.26 28.41
CA ASN A 6 33.02 -11.25 29.44
C ASN A 6 32.70 -12.58 28.75
N TYR A 7 33.45 -13.65 29.11
CA TYR A 7 33.21 -15.02 28.65
C TYR A 7 32.27 -15.72 29.60
N GLN A 8 31.10 -16.16 29.14
CA GLN A 8 30.34 -17.22 29.78
C GLN A 8 30.49 -18.48 28.91
N LYS A 9 31.07 -19.51 29.50
CA LYS A 9 31.15 -20.86 28.93
C LYS A 9 29.83 -21.58 29.16
N ASP A 10 29.15 -21.92 28.07
CA ASP A 10 28.42 -23.19 27.98
C ASP A 10 28.37 -23.59 26.51
N GLY A 11 28.64 -24.90 26.24
CA GLY A 11 29.01 -25.42 24.96
C GLY A 11 27.89 -25.36 23.92
N ASP A 12 28.12 -24.54 22.95
CA ASP A 12 27.79 -24.69 21.54
C ASP A 12 28.49 -23.53 20.81
N ASN A 13 29.20 -23.85 19.74
CA ASN A 13 30.08 -22.96 18.98
C ASN A 13 29.38 -21.64 18.57
N VAL A 14 29.40 -20.64 19.40
CA VAL A 14 29.04 -19.26 19.02
C VAL A 14 30.27 -18.59 18.43
N VAL A 15 30.35 -18.62 17.12
CA VAL A 15 31.42 -18.00 16.34
C VAL A 15 31.39 -16.49 16.53
N ALA A 16 32.53 -15.88 16.77
CA ALA A 16 32.73 -14.45 16.74
C ALA A 16 32.40 -13.91 15.33
N VAL A 17 31.23 -13.33 15.20
CA VAL A 17 30.79 -12.68 13.97
C VAL A 17 31.76 -11.51 13.70
N GLN A 18 32.67 -11.71 12.72
CA GLN A 18 33.40 -10.58 12.17
C GLN A 18 32.40 -9.54 11.73
N THR A 19 32.44 -8.36 12.32
CA THR A 19 31.51 -7.25 12.06
C THR A 19 31.60 -6.85 10.60
N SER A 20 30.72 -7.41 9.78
CA SER A 20 30.50 -6.92 8.41
C SER A 20 30.07 -5.46 8.46
N LYS A 21 30.59 -4.65 7.54
CA LYS A 21 30.12 -3.25 7.37
C LYS A 21 28.76 -3.18 6.69
N ASP A 22 28.29 -4.30 6.10
CA ASP A 22 26.97 -4.36 5.47
C ASP A 22 25.88 -4.57 6.55
N PRO A 23 25.01 -3.61 6.74
CA PRO A 23 23.93 -3.69 7.71
C PRO A 23 22.95 -4.85 7.47
N VAL A 24 22.76 -5.25 6.23
CA VAL A 24 21.89 -6.37 5.83
C VAL A 24 22.51 -7.69 6.23
N GLU A 25 23.81 -7.84 6.00
CA GLU A 25 24.57 -9.02 6.43
C GLU A 25 24.50 -9.20 7.95
N GLN A 26 24.72 -8.12 8.72
CA GLN A 26 24.61 -8.16 10.19
C GLN A 26 23.24 -8.66 10.66
N GLN A 27 22.17 -8.15 10.02
CA GLN A 27 20.80 -8.51 10.39
C GLN A 27 20.46 -9.96 10.03
N ILE A 28 20.93 -10.44 8.88
CA ILE A 28 20.76 -11.83 8.46
C ILE A 28 21.53 -12.78 9.40
N LEU A 29 22.74 -12.42 9.78
CA LEU A 29 23.56 -13.19 10.74
C LEU A 29 22.92 -13.19 12.13
N ALA A 30 22.37 -12.06 12.58
CA ALA A 30 21.69 -11.95 13.88
C ALA A 30 20.34 -12.67 13.93
N ALA A 31 19.61 -12.72 12.82
CA ALA A 31 18.29 -13.36 12.71
C ALA A 31 18.35 -14.84 12.30
N GLY A 32 19.48 -15.31 11.82
CA GLY A 32 19.61 -16.61 11.17
C GLY A 32 20.49 -17.59 11.91
N ASN A 33 20.04 -18.83 12.00
CA ASN A 33 20.84 -20.01 12.36
C ASN A 33 21.76 -20.43 11.19
N LEU A 34 22.56 -19.48 10.63
CA LEU A 34 23.49 -19.78 9.56
C LEU A 34 24.80 -20.30 10.13
N SER A 35 25.25 -21.46 9.65
CA SER A 35 26.60 -21.99 9.97
C SER A 35 27.68 -21.17 9.24
N GLU A 36 28.92 -21.22 9.74
CA GLU A 36 30.08 -20.59 9.06
C GLU A 36 30.22 -21.02 7.60
N ALA A 37 30.05 -22.30 7.33
CA ALA A 37 30.10 -22.84 5.97
C ALA A 37 29.03 -22.22 5.06
N GLN A 38 27.83 -22.00 5.57
CA GLN A 38 26.74 -21.31 4.83
C GLN A 38 27.05 -19.84 4.57
N VAL A 39 27.59 -19.13 5.56
CA VAL A 39 28.02 -17.74 5.41
C VAL A 39 29.11 -17.61 4.34
N GLU A 40 30.11 -18.49 4.34
CA GLU A 40 31.17 -18.51 3.34
C GLU A 40 30.64 -18.88 1.95
N ALA A 41 29.68 -19.80 1.85
CA ALA A 41 29.00 -20.11 0.60
C ALA A 41 28.26 -18.91 0.03
N ILE A 42 27.55 -18.13 0.89
CA ILE A 42 26.86 -16.89 0.48
C ILE A 42 27.88 -15.86 -0.03
N ARG A 43 28.97 -15.62 0.69
CA ARG A 43 30.03 -14.68 0.29
C ARG A 43 30.71 -15.10 -1.01
N GLY A 44 30.97 -16.39 -1.18
CA GLY A 44 31.51 -16.95 -2.41
C GLY A 44 30.57 -16.76 -3.60
N PHE A 45 29.26 -16.97 -3.41
CA PHE A 45 28.25 -16.78 -4.45
C PHE A 45 28.06 -15.29 -4.78
N GLN A 46 28.05 -14.43 -3.78
CA GLN A 46 28.00 -12.97 -3.91
C GLN A 46 29.13 -12.47 -4.81
N ARG A 47 30.37 -12.84 -4.53
CA ARG A 47 31.54 -12.45 -5.34
C ARG A 47 31.44 -12.91 -6.79
N ARG A 48 30.99 -14.16 -7.04
CA ARG A 48 30.85 -14.71 -8.40
C ARG A 48 29.76 -14.08 -9.24
N LYS A 49 28.66 -13.65 -8.61
CA LYS A 49 27.45 -13.16 -9.30
C LYS A 49 27.25 -11.65 -9.20
N GLY A 50 28.06 -10.93 -8.42
CA GLY A 50 27.92 -9.49 -8.22
C GLY A 50 26.63 -9.11 -7.44
N LEU A 51 26.12 -10.01 -6.61
CA LEU A 51 24.91 -9.83 -5.84
C LEU A 51 25.22 -9.21 -4.47
N THR A 52 24.19 -8.65 -3.82
CA THR A 52 24.27 -8.33 -2.38
C THR A 52 24.25 -9.60 -1.53
N PHE A 53 24.68 -9.53 -0.26
CA PHE A 53 24.67 -10.68 0.65
C PHE A 53 23.27 -11.28 0.80
N GLY A 54 22.24 -10.41 0.94
CA GLY A 54 20.85 -10.84 1.06
C GLY A 54 20.31 -11.53 -0.20
N GLU A 55 20.62 -11.01 -1.37
CA GLU A 55 20.25 -11.65 -2.65
C GLU A 55 20.93 -12.99 -2.85
N ALA A 56 22.20 -13.09 -2.51
CA ALA A 56 22.95 -14.33 -2.57
C ALA A 56 22.41 -15.39 -1.59
N ALA A 57 22.06 -14.99 -0.36
CA ALA A 57 21.47 -15.87 0.65
C ALA A 57 20.09 -16.42 0.22
N ILE A 58 19.26 -15.57 -0.40
CA ILE A 58 17.96 -15.97 -0.97
C ILE A 58 18.16 -16.91 -2.17
N ALA A 59 19.08 -16.57 -3.08
CA ALA A 59 19.35 -17.38 -4.27
C ALA A 59 19.86 -18.78 -3.95
N LEU A 60 20.60 -18.93 -2.83
CA LEU A 60 21.05 -20.22 -2.30
C LEU A 60 19.98 -20.95 -1.47
N GLY A 61 18.80 -20.35 -1.26
CA GLY A 61 17.74 -20.93 -0.44
C GLY A 61 18.05 -20.99 1.06
N LEU A 62 19.10 -20.32 1.53
CA LEU A 62 19.56 -20.32 2.91
C LEU A 62 18.78 -19.35 3.80
N VAL A 63 18.18 -18.33 3.20
CA VAL A 63 17.34 -17.35 3.89
C VAL A 63 16.06 -17.16 3.08
N ARG A 64 14.93 -17.19 3.77
CA ARG A 64 13.64 -16.87 3.13
C ARG A 64 13.57 -15.36 2.89
N ARG A 65 13.03 -14.98 1.75
CA ARG A 65 12.82 -13.57 1.38
C ARG A 65 12.03 -12.80 2.43
N ASP A 66 11.00 -13.43 2.99
CA ASP A 66 10.12 -12.83 4.01
C ASP A 66 10.88 -12.56 5.32
N SER A 67 11.75 -13.46 5.73
CA SER A 67 12.58 -13.29 6.93
C SER A 67 13.58 -12.14 6.79
N LEU A 68 14.16 -11.98 5.60
CA LEU A 68 15.01 -10.83 5.29
C LEU A 68 14.22 -9.51 5.37
N PHE A 69 13.03 -9.47 4.78
CA PHE A 69 12.20 -8.26 4.80
C PHE A 69 11.79 -7.87 6.22
N LEU A 70 11.42 -8.84 7.05
CA LEU A 70 11.10 -8.60 8.45
C LEU A 70 12.31 -8.07 9.24
N ALA A 71 13.50 -8.61 9.00
CA ALA A 71 14.73 -8.15 9.65
C ALA A 71 15.06 -6.70 9.28
N LEU A 72 14.95 -6.37 7.98
CA LEU A 72 15.17 -5.01 7.49
C LEU A 72 14.13 -4.02 8.01
N SER A 73 12.86 -4.43 8.08
CA SER A 73 11.78 -3.56 8.57
C SER A 73 11.99 -3.14 10.03
N LYS A 74 12.37 -4.10 10.88
CA LYS A 74 12.68 -3.83 12.29
C LYS A 74 13.84 -2.82 12.44
N ARG A 75 14.88 -2.97 11.61
CA ARG A 75 16.05 -2.07 11.64
C ARG A 75 15.69 -0.64 11.25
N TYR A 76 14.88 -0.49 10.19
CA TYR A 76 14.53 0.82 9.65
C TYR A 76 13.23 1.38 10.23
N ASN A 77 12.65 0.69 11.24
CA ASN A 77 11.34 1.00 11.81
C ASN A 77 10.26 1.20 10.73
N TYR A 78 10.28 0.33 9.73
CA TYR A 78 9.42 0.41 8.56
C TYR A 78 8.23 -0.54 8.73
N PRO A 79 6.97 -0.05 8.73
CA PRO A 79 5.79 -0.89 8.90
C PRO A 79 5.67 -1.92 7.79
N VAL A 80 5.63 -3.20 8.15
CA VAL A 80 5.45 -4.32 7.21
C VAL A 80 4.47 -5.33 7.76
N LEU A 81 3.74 -5.98 6.86
CA LEU A 81 2.91 -7.14 7.16
C LEU A 81 3.78 -8.39 7.22
N ASN A 82 3.61 -9.21 8.24
CA ASN A 82 4.42 -10.38 8.48
C ASN A 82 3.73 -11.64 7.93
N PHE A 83 4.38 -12.32 6.99
CA PHE A 83 3.95 -13.66 6.56
C PHE A 83 3.96 -14.62 7.76
N GLY A 84 2.87 -15.34 7.98
CA GLY A 84 2.70 -16.29 9.08
C GLY A 84 2.02 -15.72 10.33
N VAL A 85 2.11 -14.41 10.59
CA VAL A 85 1.38 -13.75 11.69
C VAL A 85 0.13 -13.06 11.15
N ASP A 86 0.29 -12.31 10.07
CA ASP A 86 -0.77 -11.50 9.45
C ASP A 86 -1.45 -12.22 8.28
N GLU A 87 -0.94 -13.39 7.92
CA GLU A 87 -1.50 -14.23 6.87
C GLU A 87 -2.88 -14.76 7.30
N GLY A 88 -3.89 -14.54 6.45
CA GLY A 88 -5.28 -14.84 6.77
C GLY A 88 -6.06 -13.65 7.33
N ARG A 89 -5.40 -12.65 7.95
CA ARG A 89 -6.03 -11.38 8.31
C ARG A 89 -6.00 -10.40 7.15
N PHE A 90 -4.85 -10.24 6.51
CA PHE A 90 -4.65 -9.31 5.40
C PHE A 90 -4.42 -10.05 4.08
N SER A 91 -4.96 -9.52 2.99
CA SER A 91 -4.78 -10.09 1.66
C SER A 91 -3.33 -9.97 1.17
N ARG A 92 -2.83 -11.02 0.50
CA ARG A 92 -1.54 -11.00 -0.20
C ARG A 92 -1.46 -9.98 -1.35
N GLU A 93 -2.59 -9.42 -1.76
CA GLU A 93 -2.63 -8.31 -2.72
C GLU A 93 -2.00 -7.02 -2.17
N LEU A 94 -1.81 -6.90 -0.86
CA LEU A 94 -1.14 -5.77 -0.21
C LEU A 94 0.38 -5.90 -0.31
N VAL A 95 0.89 -5.87 -1.54
CA VAL A 95 2.32 -6.13 -1.84
C VAL A 95 3.26 -5.12 -1.20
N VAL A 96 2.85 -3.85 -1.05
CA VAL A 96 3.62 -2.81 -0.37
C VAL A 96 3.80 -3.14 1.11
N GLY A 97 2.80 -3.78 1.72
CA GLY A 97 2.88 -4.25 3.10
C GLY A 97 3.75 -5.49 3.23
N TYR A 98 3.52 -6.53 2.42
CA TYR A 98 4.22 -7.82 2.54
C TYR A 98 5.60 -7.87 1.91
N GLN A 99 5.82 -7.11 0.83
CA GLN A 99 7.05 -7.16 0.03
C GLN A 99 7.59 -5.74 -0.22
N PRO A 100 7.94 -4.99 0.83
CA PRO A 100 8.27 -3.56 0.73
C PRO A 100 9.51 -3.29 -0.15
N PHE A 101 10.36 -4.28 -0.38
CA PHE A 101 11.57 -4.17 -1.21
C PHE A 101 11.41 -4.81 -2.60
N SER A 102 10.18 -5.17 -2.99
CA SER A 102 9.90 -5.68 -4.33
C SER A 102 9.88 -4.56 -5.38
N THR A 103 10.09 -4.93 -6.64
CA THR A 103 9.93 -4.00 -7.77
C THR A 103 8.53 -3.37 -7.83
N ALA A 104 7.50 -4.13 -7.40
CA ALA A 104 6.14 -3.61 -7.33
C ALA A 104 6.01 -2.52 -6.25
N ALA A 105 6.56 -2.74 -5.05
CA ALA A 105 6.56 -1.73 -3.99
C ALA A 105 7.37 -0.48 -4.40
N GLU A 106 8.48 -0.67 -5.12
CA GLU A 106 9.28 0.45 -5.65
C GLU A 106 8.48 1.28 -6.66
N ALA A 107 7.67 0.65 -7.50
CA ALA A 107 6.78 1.36 -8.41
C ALA A 107 5.76 2.23 -7.64
N PHE A 108 5.18 1.72 -6.53
CA PHE A 108 4.30 2.52 -5.67
C PHE A 108 5.03 3.68 -4.99
N ARG A 109 6.27 3.50 -4.55
CA ARG A 109 7.10 4.60 -4.04
C ARG A 109 7.35 5.68 -5.08
N SER A 110 7.63 5.28 -6.31
CA SER A 110 7.80 6.21 -7.44
C SER A 110 6.53 7.01 -7.73
N ILE A 111 5.35 6.35 -7.73
CA ILE A 111 4.05 7.01 -7.90
C ILE A 111 3.81 7.98 -6.75
N ARG A 112 4.02 7.56 -5.49
CA ARG A 112 3.91 8.43 -4.32
C ARG A 112 4.81 9.66 -4.44
N SER A 113 6.07 9.49 -4.84
CA SER A 113 7.00 10.60 -5.02
C SER A 113 6.55 11.57 -6.10
N ALA A 114 6.02 11.07 -7.22
CA ALA A 114 5.46 11.91 -8.28
C ALA A 114 4.23 12.71 -7.79
N LEU A 115 3.35 12.09 -7.00
CA LEU A 115 2.20 12.78 -6.40
C LEU A 115 2.66 13.82 -5.37
N ALA A 116 3.67 13.51 -4.56
CA ALA A 116 4.20 14.40 -3.54
C ALA A 116 4.84 15.66 -4.15
N THR A 117 5.59 15.52 -5.22
CA THR A 117 6.26 16.64 -5.91
C THR A 117 5.37 17.39 -6.90
N GLY A 118 4.27 16.79 -7.33
CA GLY A 118 3.28 17.36 -8.25
C GLY A 118 2.02 17.84 -7.51
N PRO A 119 0.90 17.09 -7.59
CA PRO A 119 -0.40 17.54 -7.08
C PRO A 119 -0.42 17.91 -5.59
N LEU A 120 0.24 17.13 -4.73
CA LEU A 120 0.28 17.40 -3.28
C LEU A 120 0.98 18.74 -2.96
N SER A 121 2.06 19.05 -3.67
CA SER A 121 2.76 20.34 -3.50
C SER A 121 1.89 21.55 -3.94
N GLN A 122 0.84 21.29 -4.70
CA GLN A 122 -0.16 22.28 -5.13
C GLN A 122 -1.41 22.30 -4.24
N GLY A 123 -1.37 21.59 -3.09
CA GLY A 123 -2.47 21.52 -2.13
C GLY A 123 -3.57 20.52 -2.46
N LYS A 124 -3.39 19.66 -3.48
CA LYS A 124 -4.34 18.60 -3.84
C LYS A 124 -3.97 17.32 -3.12
N ASN A 125 -4.65 17.01 -2.02
CA ASN A 125 -4.35 15.86 -1.18
C ASN A 125 -5.39 14.73 -1.25
N ALA A 126 -6.39 14.82 -2.13
CA ALA A 126 -7.41 13.80 -2.32
C ALA A 126 -7.42 13.29 -3.76
N PHE A 127 -7.47 11.97 -3.95
CA PHE A 127 -7.36 11.34 -5.26
C PHE A 127 -8.37 10.20 -5.41
N ALA A 128 -9.18 10.24 -6.46
CA ALA A 128 -9.98 9.10 -6.88
C ALA A 128 -9.15 8.19 -7.81
N VAL A 129 -8.99 6.92 -7.47
CA VAL A 129 -8.39 5.94 -8.39
C VAL A 129 -9.49 5.40 -9.29
N ILE A 130 -9.36 5.62 -10.59
CA ILE A 130 -10.39 5.35 -11.59
C ILE A 130 -9.85 4.48 -12.72
N GLY A 131 -10.61 3.45 -13.11
CA GLY A 131 -10.24 2.57 -14.22
C GLY A 131 -11.42 2.27 -15.14
N PRO A 132 -11.18 1.93 -16.43
CA PRO A 132 -12.26 1.75 -17.40
C PRO A 132 -13.17 0.56 -17.09
N HIS A 133 -12.58 -0.55 -16.70
CA HIS A 133 -13.29 -1.83 -16.54
C HIS A 133 -12.90 -2.53 -15.25
N ARG A 134 -13.70 -3.49 -14.82
CA ARG A 134 -13.33 -4.39 -13.72
C ARG A 134 -12.02 -5.13 -14.02
N LYS A 135 -11.34 -5.56 -12.96
CA LYS A 135 -10.08 -6.33 -13.04
C LYS A 135 -8.92 -5.56 -13.68
N VAL A 136 -9.02 -4.24 -13.80
CA VAL A 136 -7.88 -3.38 -14.16
C VAL A 136 -6.96 -3.20 -12.96
N GLY A 137 -7.48 -3.33 -11.73
CA GLY A 137 -6.70 -3.26 -10.50
C GLY A 137 -6.91 -1.97 -9.70
N VAL A 138 -8.03 -1.26 -9.86
CA VAL A 138 -8.32 0.01 -9.15
C VAL A 138 -8.14 -0.17 -7.65
N THR A 139 -8.83 -1.11 -7.02
CA THR A 139 -8.73 -1.42 -5.59
C THR A 139 -7.31 -1.80 -5.16
N TYR A 140 -6.62 -2.62 -5.97
CA TYR A 140 -5.22 -2.98 -5.73
C TYR A 140 -4.29 -1.74 -5.71
N PHE A 141 -4.48 -0.82 -6.65
CA PHE A 141 -3.70 0.42 -6.71
C PHE A 141 -4.03 1.34 -5.55
N ALA A 142 -5.32 1.56 -5.25
CA ALA A 142 -5.75 2.41 -4.15
C ALA A 142 -5.17 1.92 -2.82
N ALA A 143 -5.29 0.62 -2.51
CA ALA A 143 -4.82 0.02 -1.28
C ALA A 143 -3.29 0.11 -1.12
N ASN A 144 -2.53 -0.27 -2.16
CA ASN A 144 -1.07 -0.25 -2.08
C ASN A 144 -0.48 1.16 -2.12
N LEU A 145 -1.14 2.10 -2.80
CA LEU A 145 -0.73 3.50 -2.78
C LEU A 145 -0.96 4.12 -1.40
N ALA A 146 -2.11 3.84 -0.76
CA ALA A 146 -2.40 4.28 0.62
C ALA A 146 -1.37 3.72 1.60
N LEU A 147 -1.06 2.43 1.54
CA LEU A 147 0.02 1.81 2.31
C LEU A 147 1.35 2.52 2.10
N SER A 148 1.68 2.84 0.85
CA SER A 148 2.95 3.51 0.52
C SER A 148 3.07 4.89 1.15
N PHE A 149 1.98 5.66 1.26
CA PHE A 149 1.97 6.95 1.96
C PHE A 149 2.05 6.76 3.48
N ALA A 150 1.24 5.88 4.05
CA ALA A 150 1.22 5.61 5.48
C ALA A 150 2.59 5.12 6.00
N GLN A 151 3.31 4.33 5.22
CA GLN A 151 4.68 3.89 5.53
C GLN A 151 5.69 5.03 5.67
N MET A 152 5.37 6.22 5.17
CA MET A 152 6.15 7.45 5.36
C MET A 152 5.61 8.32 6.50
N ALA A 153 4.79 7.75 7.38
CA ALA A 153 4.12 8.45 8.47
C ALA A 153 3.22 9.63 8.01
N VAL A 154 2.76 9.59 6.75
CA VAL A 154 1.76 10.54 6.25
C VAL A 154 0.38 10.05 6.68
N PRO A 155 -0.38 10.82 7.50
CA PRO A 155 -1.75 10.44 7.85
C PRO A 155 -2.58 10.22 6.58
N THR A 156 -2.99 8.99 6.33
CA THR A 156 -3.61 8.57 5.09
C THR A 156 -4.97 7.95 5.34
N LEU A 157 -6.00 8.43 4.65
CA LEU A 157 -7.32 7.82 4.62
C LEU A 157 -7.53 7.09 3.29
N LEU A 158 -7.91 5.82 3.38
CA LEU A 158 -8.35 5.03 2.24
C LEU A 158 -9.86 4.82 2.36
N VAL A 159 -10.62 5.21 1.33
CA VAL A 159 -12.09 5.16 1.30
C VAL A 159 -12.56 4.17 0.25
N ASP A 160 -13.39 3.21 0.65
CA ASP A 160 -14.08 2.32 -0.29
C ASP A 160 -15.34 3.02 -0.85
N ALA A 161 -15.16 3.78 -1.91
CA ALA A 161 -16.27 4.41 -2.65
C ALA A 161 -16.87 3.49 -3.75
N ASN A 162 -16.41 2.25 -3.84
CA ASN A 162 -17.00 1.23 -4.70
C ASN A 162 -18.18 0.53 -4.00
N LEU A 163 -19.24 1.27 -3.70
CA LEU A 163 -20.44 0.78 -2.99
C LEU A 163 -21.17 -0.35 -3.72
N ARG A 164 -20.88 -0.57 -5.01
CA ARG A 164 -21.48 -1.65 -5.80
C ARG A 164 -20.81 -3.00 -5.55
N LYS A 165 -19.50 -3.01 -5.36
CA LYS A 165 -18.70 -4.23 -5.13
C LYS A 165 -17.49 -3.89 -4.25
N PRO A 166 -17.73 -3.58 -2.98
CA PRO A 166 -16.66 -3.19 -2.07
C PRO A 166 -15.68 -4.35 -1.85
N ARG A 167 -14.40 -4.04 -1.69
CA ARG A 167 -13.34 -5.04 -1.49
C ARG A 167 -12.34 -4.67 -0.41
N LEU A 168 -12.28 -3.42 0.00
CA LEU A 168 -11.23 -2.99 0.92
C LEU A 168 -11.35 -3.65 2.30
N ALA A 169 -12.58 -3.84 2.81
CA ALA A 169 -12.78 -4.58 4.07
C ALA A 169 -12.12 -5.97 4.01
N ALA A 170 -12.37 -6.72 2.95
CA ALA A 170 -11.77 -8.05 2.76
C ALA A 170 -10.25 -8.00 2.58
N LEU A 171 -9.70 -6.99 1.91
CA LEU A 171 -8.24 -6.84 1.74
C LEU A 171 -7.54 -6.57 3.06
N PHE A 172 -8.15 -5.78 3.93
CA PHE A 172 -7.58 -5.36 5.21
C PHE A 172 -8.11 -6.15 6.42
N GLY A 173 -8.85 -7.23 6.21
CA GLY A 173 -9.35 -8.08 7.27
C GLY A 173 -10.27 -7.36 8.26
N VAL A 174 -11.03 -6.37 7.78
CA VAL A 174 -12.04 -5.66 8.54
C VAL A 174 -13.35 -6.42 8.46
N ASP A 175 -14.12 -6.40 9.54
CA ASP A 175 -15.45 -7.03 9.57
C ASP A 175 -16.31 -6.51 8.41
N PRO A 176 -16.87 -7.40 7.57
CA PRO A 176 -17.76 -6.99 6.49
C PRO A 176 -19.04 -6.27 6.95
N LYS A 177 -19.40 -6.38 8.23
CA LYS A 177 -20.55 -5.71 8.85
C LYS A 177 -20.17 -4.39 9.55
N ALA A 178 -18.89 -3.99 9.50
CA ALA A 178 -18.48 -2.72 10.07
C ALA A 178 -19.24 -1.58 9.37
N GLU A 179 -19.70 -0.63 10.17
CA GLU A 179 -20.24 0.61 9.64
C GLU A 179 -19.19 1.35 8.81
N GLY A 180 -19.65 1.99 7.74
CA GLY A 180 -18.76 2.61 6.79
C GLY A 180 -19.37 3.82 6.08
N LEU A 181 -18.95 4.01 4.84
CA LEU A 181 -19.36 5.17 4.06
C LEU A 181 -20.89 5.28 3.88
N VAL A 182 -21.59 4.15 3.70
CA VAL A 182 -23.05 4.16 3.53
C VAL A 182 -23.74 4.66 4.78
N GLU A 183 -23.34 4.21 5.95
CA GLU A 183 -23.91 4.63 7.24
C GLU A 183 -23.60 6.11 7.48
N ALA A 184 -22.36 6.56 7.26
CA ALA A 184 -21.98 7.98 7.37
C ALA A 184 -22.85 8.89 6.51
N LEU A 185 -23.14 8.46 5.28
CA LEU A 185 -23.95 9.25 4.34
C LEU A 185 -25.45 9.19 4.63
N THR A 186 -25.93 8.10 5.22
CA THR A 186 -27.36 7.89 5.49
C THR A 186 -27.81 8.55 6.80
N HIS A 187 -26.96 8.48 7.83
CA HIS A 187 -27.28 9.05 9.14
C HIS A 187 -26.91 10.54 9.25
N GLY A 188 -26.25 11.09 8.24
CA GLY A 188 -25.78 12.48 8.25
C GLY A 188 -24.61 12.71 9.20
N ASP A 189 -24.01 11.64 9.68
CA ASP A 189 -22.87 11.66 10.62
C ASP A 189 -21.57 11.66 9.79
N ALA A 190 -21.14 12.85 9.40
CA ALA A 190 -19.85 13.02 8.70
C ALA A 190 -18.63 12.65 9.57
N GLU A 191 -18.87 12.13 10.76
CA GLU A 191 -17.87 11.85 11.80
C GLU A 191 -17.71 10.35 12.11
N LEU A 192 -18.26 9.42 11.31
CA LEU A 192 -17.99 7.99 11.51
C LEU A 192 -16.48 7.74 11.52
N PRO A 193 -15.91 7.28 12.66
CA PRO A 193 -14.47 7.12 12.75
C PRO A 193 -14.01 6.00 11.81
N PRO A 194 -13.08 6.28 10.91
CA PRO A 194 -12.48 5.24 10.08
C PRO A 194 -11.77 4.19 10.94
N VAL A 195 -11.73 2.96 10.47
CA VAL A 195 -10.99 1.88 11.15
C VAL A 195 -9.50 2.14 11.01
N THR A 196 -8.79 2.28 12.13
CA THR A 196 -7.33 2.37 12.12
C THR A 196 -6.72 1.00 11.86
N ILE A 197 -5.72 0.94 10.99
CA ILE A 197 -4.98 -0.30 10.69
C ILE A 197 -3.75 -0.35 11.60
N ASP A 198 -3.84 -1.06 12.70
CA ASP A 198 -2.85 -1.08 13.79
C ASP A 198 -1.41 -1.36 13.34
N ILE A 199 -1.24 -2.25 12.35
CA ILE A 199 0.08 -2.68 11.85
C ILE A 199 0.75 -1.63 10.98
N VAL A 200 -0.03 -0.69 10.41
CA VAL A 200 0.49 0.40 9.59
C VAL A 200 0.06 1.73 10.20
N PRO A 201 0.84 2.24 11.17
CA PRO A 201 0.52 3.52 11.81
C PRO A 201 0.31 4.62 10.77
N GLY A 202 -0.75 5.39 10.95
CA GLY A 202 -1.10 6.47 10.01
C GLY A 202 -2.00 6.04 8.85
N LEU A 203 -2.36 4.76 8.72
CA LEU A 203 -3.38 4.31 7.78
C LEU A 203 -4.74 4.17 8.47
N SER A 204 -5.72 4.90 7.98
CA SER A 204 -7.14 4.77 8.34
C SER A 204 -7.92 4.27 7.13
N LEU A 205 -8.90 3.40 7.37
CA LEU A 205 -9.74 2.81 6.35
C LEU A 205 -11.22 3.14 6.62
N LEU A 206 -11.89 3.79 5.69
CA LEU A 206 -13.33 3.92 5.67
C LEU A 206 -13.90 2.89 4.70
N VAL A 207 -14.42 1.79 5.23
CA VAL A 207 -15.04 0.73 4.43
C VAL A 207 -16.35 1.21 3.80
N ALA A 208 -16.89 0.46 2.84
CA ALA A 208 -18.14 0.83 2.18
C ALA A 208 -19.34 0.81 3.14
N GLY A 209 -19.38 -0.10 4.11
CA GLY A 209 -20.53 -0.32 4.98
C GLY A 209 -21.56 -1.25 4.36
N ALA A 210 -22.83 -1.06 4.67
CA ALA A 210 -23.95 -1.85 4.19
C ALA A 210 -24.16 -1.74 2.68
N THR A 211 -24.96 -2.64 2.13
CA THR A 211 -25.33 -2.57 0.71
C THR A 211 -26.17 -1.35 0.42
N ALA A 212 -25.70 -0.49 -0.46
CA ALA A 212 -26.42 0.71 -0.91
C ALA A 212 -27.37 0.36 -2.07
N PRO A 213 -28.67 0.59 -1.95
CA PRO A 213 -29.62 0.39 -3.06
C PRO A 213 -29.40 1.40 -4.19
N HIS A 214 -29.03 2.62 -3.85
CA HIS A 214 -28.80 3.73 -4.77
C HIS A 214 -27.42 4.39 -4.57
N PRO A 215 -26.31 3.71 -4.95
CA PRO A 215 -24.95 4.22 -4.69
C PRO A 215 -24.67 5.60 -5.26
N GLN A 216 -25.18 5.90 -6.45
CA GLN A 216 -24.92 7.17 -7.12
C GLN A 216 -25.55 8.35 -6.39
N GLU A 217 -26.75 8.19 -5.86
CA GLU A 217 -27.43 9.23 -5.08
C GLU A 217 -26.66 9.56 -3.81
N LEU A 218 -26.22 8.54 -3.07
CA LEU A 218 -25.40 8.71 -1.88
C LEU A 218 -24.08 9.44 -2.19
N LEU A 219 -23.36 9.03 -3.23
CA LEU A 219 -22.11 9.67 -3.63
C LEU A 219 -22.32 11.09 -4.21
N SER A 220 -23.52 11.40 -4.67
CA SER A 220 -23.89 12.76 -5.16
C SER A 220 -24.35 13.68 -4.04
N SER A 221 -24.61 13.17 -2.85
CA SER A 221 -25.20 13.89 -1.73
C SER A 221 -24.32 15.02 -1.19
N LYS A 222 -24.88 15.90 -0.38
CA LYS A 222 -24.15 16.96 0.34
C LYS A 222 -23.29 16.34 1.45
N GLU A 223 -23.76 15.28 2.04
CA GLU A 223 -23.10 14.52 3.09
C GLU A 223 -21.76 13.98 2.58
N PHE A 224 -21.72 13.39 1.38
CA PHE A 224 -20.47 12.95 0.75
C PHE A 224 -19.51 14.11 0.48
N LEU A 225 -20.00 15.25 0.01
CA LEU A 225 -19.15 16.42 -0.19
C LEU A 225 -18.54 16.90 1.14
N THR A 226 -19.37 17.00 2.19
CA THR A 226 -18.93 17.41 3.53
C THR A 226 -17.89 16.43 4.10
N LEU A 227 -18.17 15.13 4.01
CA LEU A 227 -17.24 14.07 4.44
C LEU A 227 -15.91 14.18 3.70
N SER A 228 -15.95 14.36 2.37
CA SER A 228 -14.72 14.48 1.56
C SER A 228 -13.91 15.72 1.95
N GLN A 229 -14.54 16.85 2.20
CA GLN A 229 -13.88 18.08 2.65
C GLN A 229 -13.27 17.91 4.06
N ASN A 230 -13.99 17.29 4.98
CA ASN A 230 -13.47 16.98 6.33
C ASN A 230 -12.29 16.02 6.26
N ALA A 231 -12.38 14.99 5.42
CA ALA A 231 -11.26 14.06 5.19
C ALA A 231 -10.02 14.79 4.69
N GLN A 232 -10.16 15.69 3.72
CA GLN A 232 -9.04 16.48 3.19
C GLN A 232 -8.40 17.42 4.23
N ARG A 233 -9.16 17.90 5.22
CA ARG A 233 -8.62 18.73 6.32
C ARG A 233 -7.87 17.92 7.36
N ASN A 234 -8.32 16.69 7.64
CA ASN A 234 -7.83 15.87 8.74
C ASN A 234 -6.70 14.92 8.34
N TYR A 235 -6.53 14.62 7.05
CA TYR A 235 -5.54 13.69 6.53
C TYR A 235 -4.57 14.38 5.59
N GLY A 236 -3.31 13.92 5.63
CA GLY A 236 -2.30 14.37 4.68
C GLY A 236 -2.59 13.91 3.25
N VAL A 237 -3.17 12.69 3.12
CA VAL A 237 -3.61 12.14 1.82
C VAL A 237 -4.91 11.35 1.99
N VAL A 238 -5.83 11.52 1.04
CA VAL A 238 -7.08 10.74 0.96
C VAL A 238 -7.14 10.03 -0.39
N ILE A 239 -7.36 8.72 -0.38
CA ILE A 239 -7.44 7.90 -1.58
C ILE A 239 -8.80 7.21 -1.63
N TYR A 240 -9.51 7.38 -2.74
CA TYR A 240 -10.82 6.78 -2.98
C TYR A 240 -10.70 5.62 -3.97
N ASP A 241 -11.10 4.42 -3.55
CA ASP A 241 -11.33 3.29 -4.46
C ASP A 241 -12.68 3.45 -5.15
N THR A 242 -12.73 3.39 -6.47
CA THR A 242 -13.95 3.61 -7.24
C THR A 242 -14.32 2.39 -8.10
N PRO A 243 -15.62 2.23 -8.48
CA PRO A 243 -16.01 1.22 -9.43
C PRO A 243 -15.50 1.53 -10.85
N ALA A 244 -15.69 0.57 -11.77
CA ALA A 244 -15.31 0.72 -13.17
C ALA A 244 -16.08 1.87 -13.85
N ALA A 245 -15.36 2.85 -14.36
CA ALA A 245 -15.91 4.12 -14.88
C ALA A 245 -16.78 3.97 -16.14
N LEU A 246 -16.57 2.92 -16.94
CA LEU A 246 -17.38 2.66 -18.12
C LEU A 246 -18.62 1.77 -17.82
N GLU A 247 -18.76 1.32 -16.57
CA GLU A 247 -19.89 0.49 -16.13
C GLU A 247 -20.90 1.30 -15.28
N SER A 248 -20.45 2.36 -14.61
CA SER A 248 -21.30 3.25 -13.83
C SER A 248 -20.73 4.66 -13.77
N ALA A 249 -21.59 5.65 -13.51
CA ALA A 249 -21.17 7.05 -13.36
C ALA A 249 -20.53 7.34 -12.00
N ASP A 250 -20.60 6.43 -11.03
CA ASP A 250 -20.15 6.63 -9.65
C ASP A 250 -18.70 7.12 -9.57
N ALA A 251 -17.81 6.54 -10.39
CA ALA A 251 -16.40 6.94 -10.41
C ALA A 251 -16.23 8.41 -10.83
N TYR A 252 -17.03 8.91 -11.77
CA TYR A 252 -17.00 10.32 -12.18
C TYR A 252 -17.57 11.23 -11.10
N VAL A 253 -18.65 10.79 -10.44
CA VAL A 253 -19.26 11.53 -9.32
C VAL A 253 -18.24 11.69 -8.19
N VAL A 254 -17.60 10.61 -7.77
CA VAL A 254 -16.53 10.67 -6.76
C VAL A 254 -15.41 11.60 -7.22
N SER A 255 -14.91 11.42 -8.44
CA SER A 255 -13.80 12.22 -8.97
C SER A 255 -14.10 13.72 -8.99
N SER A 256 -15.33 14.11 -9.37
CA SER A 256 -15.75 15.51 -9.39
C SER A 256 -15.82 16.13 -8.00
N ARG A 257 -16.18 15.35 -6.96
CA ARG A 257 -16.23 15.82 -5.56
C ARG A 257 -14.84 15.90 -4.93
N VAL A 258 -13.93 15.06 -5.38
CA VAL A 258 -12.54 14.95 -4.89
C VAL A 258 -11.62 15.97 -5.59
N GLY A 259 -11.90 16.28 -6.86
CA GLY A 259 -11.19 17.28 -7.67
C GLY A 259 -9.96 16.73 -8.40
N ALA A 260 -9.44 15.57 -8.04
CA ALA A 260 -8.31 14.94 -8.74
C ALA A 260 -8.48 13.43 -8.88
N ALA A 261 -8.03 12.88 -10.01
CA ALA A 261 -8.12 11.46 -10.33
C ALA A 261 -6.78 10.88 -10.77
N ILE A 262 -6.54 9.61 -10.42
CA ILE A 262 -5.43 8.79 -10.92
C ILE A 262 -6.03 7.72 -11.83
N LEU A 263 -5.64 7.71 -13.10
CA LEU A 263 -6.13 6.73 -14.06
C LEU A 263 -5.36 5.42 -13.94
N ALA A 264 -6.07 4.31 -13.72
CA ALA A 264 -5.51 2.97 -13.70
C ALA A 264 -5.77 2.27 -15.05
N ALA A 265 -4.71 1.80 -15.67
CA ALA A 265 -4.73 1.04 -16.90
C ALA A 265 -3.98 -0.29 -16.75
N ARG A 266 -4.38 -1.31 -17.47
CA ARG A 266 -3.72 -2.61 -17.50
C ARG A 266 -3.26 -2.96 -18.91
N ARG A 267 -1.96 -3.25 -19.06
CA ARG A 267 -1.36 -3.65 -20.32
C ARG A 267 -2.09 -4.87 -20.91
N HIS A 268 -2.33 -4.88 -22.20
CA HIS A 268 -3.05 -5.91 -22.95
C HIS A 268 -4.54 -6.09 -22.58
N ARG A 269 -5.10 -5.26 -21.69
CA ARG A 269 -6.52 -5.29 -21.33
C ARG A 269 -7.23 -3.96 -21.49
N THR A 270 -6.54 -2.86 -21.18
CA THR A 270 -7.10 -1.51 -21.33
C THR A 270 -6.79 -0.97 -22.71
N ARG A 271 -7.80 -0.51 -23.43
CA ARG A 271 -7.63 0.13 -24.73
C ARG A 271 -7.38 1.63 -24.54
N ALA A 272 -6.49 2.20 -25.35
CA ALA A 272 -6.20 3.64 -25.29
C ALA A 272 -7.48 4.51 -25.44
N ARG A 273 -8.40 4.10 -26.32
CA ARG A 273 -9.70 4.78 -26.50
C ARG A 273 -10.54 4.87 -25.22
N ASP A 274 -10.45 3.85 -24.34
CA ASP A 274 -11.21 3.81 -23.08
C ASP A 274 -10.64 4.83 -22.10
N ILE A 275 -9.32 4.94 -22.02
CA ILE A 275 -8.62 5.99 -21.25
C ILE A 275 -8.95 7.37 -21.78
N SER A 276 -8.89 7.59 -23.10
CA SER A 276 -9.24 8.88 -23.70
C SER A 276 -10.72 9.27 -23.47
N LYS A 277 -11.62 8.28 -23.41
CA LYS A 277 -13.03 8.52 -23.07
C LYS A 277 -13.18 8.99 -21.63
N ILE A 278 -12.49 8.34 -20.69
CA ILE A 278 -12.51 8.73 -19.27
C ILE A 278 -11.88 10.10 -19.09
N SER A 279 -10.71 10.34 -19.72
CA SER A 279 -10.01 11.63 -19.62
C SER A 279 -10.94 12.81 -20.03
N ARG A 280 -11.58 12.69 -21.20
CA ARG A 280 -12.53 13.72 -21.67
C ARG A 280 -13.74 13.89 -20.74
N ALA A 281 -14.23 12.81 -20.15
CA ALA A 281 -15.34 12.91 -19.19
C ALA A 281 -14.88 13.64 -17.91
N LEU A 282 -13.68 13.33 -17.38
CA LEU A 282 -13.13 14.02 -16.21
C LEU A 282 -12.90 15.51 -16.45
N GLU A 283 -12.42 15.88 -17.64
CA GLU A 283 -12.31 17.29 -18.05
C GLU A 283 -13.68 18.01 -17.98
N GLY A 284 -14.74 17.36 -18.47
CA GLY A 284 -16.11 17.87 -18.38
C GLY A 284 -16.63 18.04 -16.95
N PHE A 285 -16.11 17.25 -16.01
CA PHE A 285 -16.41 17.34 -14.57
C PHE A 285 -15.43 18.26 -13.80
N GLN A 286 -14.53 18.97 -14.48
CA GLN A 286 -13.51 19.83 -13.87
C GLN A 286 -12.62 19.08 -12.87
N CYS A 287 -12.36 17.81 -13.15
CA CYS A 287 -11.50 16.96 -12.34
C CYS A 287 -10.12 16.84 -12.99
N ASP A 288 -9.06 17.18 -12.25
CA ASP A 288 -7.70 17.10 -12.73
C ASP A 288 -7.21 15.64 -12.79
N ILE A 289 -6.46 15.32 -13.82
CA ILE A 289 -5.79 14.02 -13.92
C ILE A 289 -4.40 14.15 -13.31
N ALA A 290 -4.24 13.63 -12.09
CA ALA A 290 -2.98 13.63 -11.36
C ALA A 290 -1.91 12.73 -12.00
N GLY A 291 -2.33 11.74 -12.79
CA GLY A 291 -1.43 10.84 -13.49
C GLY A 291 -2.12 9.57 -13.99
N THR A 292 -1.37 8.75 -14.72
CA THR A 292 -1.84 7.44 -15.22
C THR A 292 -0.88 6.34 -14.78
N ILE A 293 -1.44 5.27 -14.22
CA ILE A 293 -0.71 4.08 -13.80
C ILE A 293 -0.96 2.97 -14.83
N LEU A 294 0.11 2.41 -15.39
CA LEU A 294 0.03 1.27 -16.30
C LEU A 294 0.60 0.03 -15.63
N SER A 295 -0.27 -0.93 -15.28
CA SER A 295 0.15 -2.22 -14.74
C SER A 295 0.48 -3.23 -15.84
N ARG A 296 1.33 -4.20 -15.48
CA ARG A 296 1.77 -5.29 -16.37
C ARG A 296 1.30 -6.69 -15.92
N PHE A 297 0.57 -6.78 -14.82
CA PHE A 297 0.05 -8.06 -14.29
C PHE A 297 -1.36 -8.40 -14.75
#